data_d9aa66c07d9cd12cc475e64214a17d1b
#
_entry.id   d9aa66c07d9cd12cc475e64214a17d1b
#
_cell.length_a   1.000
_cell.length_b   1.000
_cell.length_c   1.000
_cell.angle_alpha   90.00
_cell.angle_beta   90.00
_cell.angle_gamma   90.00
#
_symmetry.space_group_name_H-M   'P 1'
#
loop_
_entity.id
_entity.type
_entity.pdbx_description
1 polymer ?
#
loop_
_entity_poly.entity_id
_entity_poly.type
_entity_poly.pdbx_seq_one_letter_code
_entity_poly.pdbx_strand_id
1 'polypeptide(L)'
;ICFIPTATGDSESYKVSYYSTMTKLNCNPTHLDFFKRTPNLEKLIEMQDIIFVGGGNTKSMLAVWREWGLDIILKNAYESGTIMSGVSAGAICWFEKGITDSWANSLNVLECLGYTKGNCCPHYDEEPERKPSLSNFISNGEISDCFAIDGGCALHLKNDQVFKAISF
;
A
#
# COMPACT_ATOMS: atom_id res chain seq x y z
N ILE A 1 0.27 16.09 -0.25
CA ILE A 1 0.44 14.64 -0.44
C ILE A 1 1.72 14.17 0.23
N CYS A 2 1.63 13.13 1.07
CA CYS A 2 2.78 12.56 1.77
C CYS A 2 3.15 11.19 1.19
N PHE A 3 4.41 11.02 0.80
CA PHE A 3 4.97 9.74 0.39
C PHE A 3 5.54 8.97 1.57
N ILE A 4 5.22 7.69 1.68
CA ILE A 4 5.77 6.81 2.73
C ILE A 4 6.55 5.66 2.06
N PRO A 5 7.89 5.77 1.96
CA PRO A 5 8.75 4.78 1.29
C PRO A 5 9.22 3.64 2.20
N THR A 6 8.60 3.41 3.35
CA THR A 6 9.05 2.45 4.37
C THR A 6 9.30 1.06 3.81
N ALA A 7 8.50 0.59 2.83
CA ALA A 7 8.65 -0.72 2.22
C ALA A 7 10.01 -0.96 1.53
N THR A 8 10.73 0.11 1.21
CA THR A 8 12.09 0.07 0.63
C THR A 8 13.17 0.54 1.61
N GLY A 9 12.86 0.67 2.91
CA GLY A 9 13.79 1.21 3.90
C GLY A 9 14.11 2.68 3.66
N ASP A 10 13.10 3.47 3.30
CA ASP A 10 13.21 4.91 3.02
C ASP A 10 14.19 5.26 1.89
N SER A 11 14.18 4.48 0.82
CA SER A 11 15.09 4.62 -0.32
C SER A 11 15.16 6.06 -0.85
N GLU A 12 16.36 6.63 -0.90
CA GLU A 12 16.60 7.98 -1.41
C GLU A 12 16.27 8.09 -2.92
N SER A 13 16.62 7.08 -3.70
CA SER A 13 16.30 7.08 -5.14
C SER A 13 14.80 7.07 -5.40
N TYR A 14 14.03 6.38 -4.57
CA TYR A 14 12.57 6.36 -4.68
C TYR A 14 11.96 7.73 -4.32
N LYS A 15 12.48 8.38 -3.28
CA LYS A 15 12.08 9.76 -2.94
C LYS A 15 12.40 10.73 -4.07
N VAL A 16 13.57 10.65 -4.69
CA VAL A 16 13.94 11.47 -5.85
C VAL A 16 12.94 11.27 -7.00
N SER A 17 12.59 10.02 -7.34
CA SER A 17 11.61 9.70 -8.38
C SER A 17 10.23 10.27 -8.05
N TYR A 18 9.79 10.13 -6.80
CA TYR A 18 8.54 10.70 -6.31
C TYR A 18 8.51 12.22 -6.50
N TYR A 19 9.50 12.94 -5.99
CA TYR A 19 9.56 14.39 -6.10
C TYR A 19 9.67 14.87 -7.56
N SER A 20 10.44 14.17 -8.40
CA SER A 20 10.57 14.50 -9.81
C SER A 20 9.25 14.48 -10.58
N THR A 21 8.31 13.68 -10.10
CA THR A 21 6.95 13.56 -10.67
C THR A 21 6.00 14.55 -9.99
N MET A 22 5.91 14.53 -8.68
CA MET A 22 4.89 15.27 -7.94
C MET A 22 5.08 16.79 -7.99
N THR A 23 6.32 17.28 -8.06
CA THR A 23 6.58 18.72 -8.20
C THR A 23 6.10 19.32 -9.53
N LYS A 24 5.75 18.48 -10.52
CA LYS A 24 5.15 18.91 -11.79
C LYS A 24 3.63 19.05 -11.72
N LEU A 25 3.04 18.58 -10.64
CA LEU A 25 1.59 18.58 -10.41
C LEU A 25 1.21 19.70 -9.43
N ASN A 26 -0.06 20.08 -9.44
CA ASN A 26 -0.59 21.09 -8.51
C ASN A 26 -0.79 20.46 -7.11
N CYS A 27 0.28 20.16 -6.41
CA CYS A 27 0.28 19.62 -5.06
C CYS A 27 1.53 20.02 -4.28
N ASN A 28 1.50 19.87 -2.97
CA ASN A 28 2.64 20.07 -2.07
C ASN A 28 3.18 18.70 -1.63
N PRO A 29 4.21 18.15 -2.29
CA PRO A 29 4.76 16.85 -1.94
C PRO A 29 5.61 16.92 -0.68
N THR A 30 5.39 15.97 0.21
CA THR A 30 6.20 15.71 1.40
C THR A 30 6.52 14.22 1.50
N HIS A 31 7.35 13.81 2.45
CA HIS A 31 7.58 12.39 2.72
C HIS A 31 7.77 12.14 4.21
N LEU A 32 7.62 10.88 4.61
CA LEU A 32 7.86 10.39 5.97
C LEU A 32 8.95 9.32 5.95
N ASP A 33 10.06 9.57 6.67
CA ASP A 33 11.12 8.61 6.91
C ASP A 33 11.03 8.00 8.31
N PHE A 34 11.31 6.70 8.42
CA PHE A 34 11.43 5.97 9.69
C PHE A 34 12.86 5.61 10.05
N PHE A 35 13.74 5.47 9.07
CA PHE A 35 15.13 5.05 9.26
C PHE A 35 16.09 6.24 9.43
N LYS A 36 15.53 7.42 9.75
CA LYS A 36 16.22 8.65 10.16
C LYS A 36 15.53 9.23 11.39
N ARG A 37 15.78 10.48 11.71
CA ARG A 37 15.03 11.18 12.77
C ARG A 37 13.58 11.35 12.33
N THR A 38 12.68 10.59 12.95
CA THR A 38 11.25 10.60 12.66
C THR A 38 10.59 11.84 13.26
N PRO A 39 9.73 12.56 12.51
CA PRO A 39 8.98 13.72 13.00
C PRO A 39 7.83 13.28 13.93
N ASN A 40 7.07 14.25 14.44
CA ASN A 40 5.79 13.95 15.06
C ASN A 40 4.82 13.42 14.00
N LEU A 41 4.46 12.14 14.12
CA LEU A 41 3.68 11.40 13.10
C LEU A 41 2.26 11.95 12.97
N GLU A 42 1.57 12.17 14.10
CA GLU A 42 0.19 12.66 14.12
C GLU A 42 0.11 13.99 13.39
N LYS A 43 0.93 14.96 13.81
CA LYS A 43 0.93 16.30 13.22
C LYS A 43 1.27 16.27 11.72
N LEU A 44 2.18 15.38 11.30
CA LEU A 44 2.54 15.28 9.89
C LEU A 44 1.41 14.69 9.06
N ILE A 45 0.75 13.65 9.55
CA ILE A 45 -0.35 12.96 8.84
C ILE A 45 -1.61 13.82 8.80
N GLU A 46 -1.98 14.48 9.89
CA GLU A 46 -3.14 15.39 9.96
C GLU A 46 -3.10 16.50 8.91
N MET A 47 -1.92 16.91 8.47
CA MET A 47 -1.74 17.95 7.45
C MET A 47 -1.88 17.45 6.00
N GLN A 48 -2.17 16.16 5.79
CA GLN A 48 -2.18 15.57 4.45
C GLN A 48 -3.58 15.33 3.92
N ASP A 49 -3.80 15.66 2.66
CA ASP A 49 -5.01 15.29 1.93
C ASP A 49 -4.90 13.88 1.34
N ILE A 50 -3.67 13.48 1.00
CA ILE A 50 -3.38 12.20 0.33
C ILE A 50 -2.14 11.56 0.97
N ILE A 51 -2.24 10.28 1.29
CA ILE A 51 -1.11 9.42 1.63
C ILE A 51 -0.82 8.52 0.42
N PHE A 52 0.42 8.53 -0.05
CA PHE A 52 0.89 7.66 -1.12
C PHE A 52 1.99 6.72 -0.60
N VAL A 53 1.76 5.42 -0.65
CA VAL A 53 2.68 4.41 -0.15
C VAL A 53 3.40 3.71 -1.29
N GLY A 54 4.70 3.60 -1.16
CA GLY A 54 5.56 2.95 -2.16
C GLY A 54 5.49 1.42 -2.12
N GLY A 55 5.95 0.79 -3.22
CA GLY A 55 6.17 -0.65 -3.29
C GLY A 55 7.40 -1.10 -2.48
N GLY A 56 7.57 -2.42 -2.33
CA GLY A 56 8.68 -3.06 -1.63
C GLY A 56 8.23 -4.16 -0.66
N ASN A 57 8.91 -4.35 0.46
CA ASN A 57 8.59 -5.40 1.41
C ASN A 57 7.42 -5.01 2.33
N THR A 58 6.25 -5.57 2.07
CA THR A 58 5.01 -5.28 2.82
C THR A 58 5.10 -5.68 4.27
N LYS A 59 5.67 -6.86 4.56
CA LYS A 59 5.77 -7.39 5.93
C LYS A 59 6.64 -6.51 6.81
N SER A 60 7.81 -6.12 6.32
CA SER A 60 8.71 -5.22 7.04
C SER A 60 8.10 -3.84 7.25
N MET A 61 7.43 -3.29 6.24
CA MET A 61 6.73 -2.01 6.32
C MET A 61 5.67 -2.03 7.41
N LEU A 62 4.79 -3.03 7.42
CA LEU A 62 3.71 -3.14 8.42
C LEU A 62 4.25 -3.37 9.83
N ALA A 63 5.36 -4.10 9.98
CA ALA A 63 6.01 -4.29 11.28
C ALA A 63 6.53 -2.95 11.84
N VAL A 64 7.21 -2.14 11.01
CA VAL A 64 7.66 -0.81 11.39
C VAL A 64 6.47 0.07 11.76
N TRP A 65 5.42 0.10 10.95
CA TRP A 65 4.26 0.95 11.19
C TRP A 65 3.53 0.60 12.49
N ARG A 66 3.36 -0.70 12.78
CA ARG A 66 2.74 -1.17 14.03
C ARG A 66 3.58 -0.81 15.25
N GLU A 67 4.91 -0.96 15.17
CA GLU A 67 5.82 -0.58 16.26
C GLU A 67 5.78 0.92 16.58
N TRP A 68 5.62 1.76 15.55
CA TRP A 68 5.55 3.21 15.69
C TRP A 68 4.12 3.74 15.92
N GLY A 69 3.10 2.89 15.90
CA GLY A 69 1.69 3.28 16.00
C GLY A 69 1.14 4.04 14.79
N LEU A 70 1.89 4.01 13.66
CA LEU A 70 1.45 4.71 12.45
C LEU A 70 0.19 4.09 11.84
N ASP A 71 -0.02 2.79 11.99
CA ASP A 71 -1.23 2.09 11.56
C ASP A 71 -2.50 2.69 12.19
N ILE A 72 -2.46 3.06 13.46
CA ILE A 72 -3.60 3.71 14.15
C ILE A 72 -3.77 5.16 13.66
N ILE A 73 -2.67 5.89 13.52
CA ILE A 73 -2.69 7.29 13.05
C ILE A 73 -3.25 7.37 11.62
N LEU A 74 -2.82 6.48 10.72
CA LEU A 74 -3.32 6.40 9.35
C LEU A 74 -4.80 6.00 9.31
N LYS A 75 -5.25 5.10 10.20
CA LYS A 75 -6.66 4.74 10.31
C LYS A 75 -7.52 5.95 10.66
N ASN A 76 -7.12 6.72 11.67
CA ASN A 76 -7.82 7.94 12.06
C ASN A 76 -7.87 8.96 10.92
N ALA A 77 -6.78 9.12 10.18
CA ALA A 77 -6.73 9.99 9.00
C ALA A 77 -7.67 9.51 7.88
N TYR A 78 -7.68 8.19 7.60
CA TYR A 78 -8.59 7.58 6.64
C TYR A 78 -10.06 7.83 7.00
N GLU A 79 -10.43 7.59 8.26
CA GLU A 79 -11.80 7.82 8.78
C GLU A 79 -12.18 9.32 8.75
N SER A 80 -11.19 10.21 8.83
CA SER A 80 -11.37 11.67 8.70
C SER A 80 -11.41 12.16 7.25
N GLY A 81 -11.21 11.27 6.26
CA GLY A 81 -11.36 11.57 4.84
C GLY A 81 -10.05 11.77 4.06
N THR A 82 -8.89 11.53 4.69
CA THR A 82 -7.61 11.50 3.97
C THR A 82 -7.61 10.34 2.97
N ILE A 83 -7.21 10.61 1.73
CA ILE A 83 -7.17 9.59 0.66
C ILE A 83 -5.95 8.70 0.86
N MET A 84 -6.19 7.39 0.98
CA MET A 84 -5.13 6.39 1.01
C MET A 84 -4.86 5.86 -0.40
N SER A 85 -3.61 5.83 -0.80
CA SER A 85 -3.20 5.36 -2.13
C SER A 85 -1.84 4.67 -2.07
N GLY A 86 -1.48 3.93 -3.11
CA GLY A 86 -0.17 3.30 -3.17
C GLY A 86 -0.03 2.31 -4.29
N VAL A 87 1.17 1.76 -4.43
CA VAL A 87 1.55 0.80 -5.47
C VAL A 87 2.16 -0.45 -4.83
N SER A 88 1.85 -1.64 -5.37
CA SER A 88 2.39 -2.92 -4.88
C SER A 88 2.16 -3.10 -3.38
N ALA A 89 3.20 -3.16 -2.55
CA ALA A 89 3.10 -3.19 -1.09
C ALA A 89 2.19 -2.08 -0.54
N GLY A 90 2.30 -0.87 -1.09
CA GLY A 90 1.47 0.27 -0.71
C GLY A 90 0.02 0.21 -1.22
N ALA A 91 -0.27 -0.63 -2.23
CA ALA A 91 -1.64 -0.90 -2.65
C ALA A 91 -2.30 -1.93 -1.74
N ILE A 92 -1.62 -3.05 -1.46
CA ILE A 92 -2.21 -4.17 -0.72
C ILE A 92 -2.37 -3.87 0.77
N CYS A 93 -1.54 -3.00 1.35
CA CYS A 93 -1.52 -2.76 2.80
C CYS A 93 -2.85 -2.24 3.36
N TRP A 94 -3.72 -1.65 2.55
CA TRP A 94 -5.01 -1.12 2.97
C TRP A 94 -6.12 -2.16 3.11
N PHE A 95 -5.98 -3.31 2.45
CA PHE A 95 -6.95 -4.39 2.46
C PHE A 95 -6.88 -5.24 3.75
N GLU A 96 -7.81 -6.17 3.93
CA GLU A 96 -7.76 -7.13 5.02
C GLU A 96 -6.56 -8.06 4.86
N LYS A 97 -6.35 -8.60 3.64
CA LYS A 97 -5.18 -9.43 3.31
C LYS A 97 -4.58 -9.04 1.97
N GLY A 98 -3.27 -9.24 1.86
CA GLY A 98 -2.52 -9.01 0.63
C GLY A 98 -1.73 -10.25 0.23
N ILE A 99 -1.64 -10.49 -1.09
CA ILE A 99 -0.76 -11.53 -1.64
C ILE A 99 0.61 -10.91 -1.88
N THR A 100 1.63 -11.43 -1.23
CA THR A 100 2.97 -10.85 -1.19
C THR A 100 4.07 -11.90 -1.22
N ASP A 101 5.21 -11.52 -1.79
CA ASP A 101 6.48 -12.25 -1.82
C ASP A 101 7.49 -11.74 -0.78
N SER A 102 7.03 -11.02 0.23
CA SER A 102 7.89 -10.36 1.24
C SER A 102 8.86 -11.29 1.98
N TRP A 103 8.61 -12.60 1.97
CA TRP A 103 9.47 -13.60 2.62
C TRP A 103 9.35 -14.98 1.98
N ALA A 104 10.30 -15.90 2.30
CA ALA A 104 10.29 -17.34 1.99
C ALA A 104 10.36 -17.72 0.50
N ASN A 105 10.81 -16.80 -0.37
CA ASN A 105 10.94 -17.03 -1.81
C ASN A 105 9.67 -17.61 -2.48
N SER A 106 8.50 -17.28 -1.94
CA SER A 106 7.20 -17.70 -2.44
C SER A 106 6.15 -16.65 -2.13
N LEU A 107 5.02 -16.72 -2.85
CA LEU A 107 3.87 -15.91 -2.52
C LEU A 107 3.17 -16.42 -1.26
N ASN A 108 2.72 -15.50 -0.44
CA ASN A 108 2.08 -15.77 0.84
C ASN A 108 0.88 -14.83 1.04
N VAL A 109 -0.06 -15.25 1.86
CA VAL A 109 -1.13 -14.39 2.37
C VAL A 109 -0.63 -13.66 3.60
N LEU A 110 -0.75 -12.34 3.61
CA LEU A 110 -0.36 -11.46 4.73
C LEU A 110 -1.57 -10.70 5.24
N GLU A 111 -1.82 -10.76 6.55
CA GLU A 111 -2.77 -9.88 7.23
C GLU A 111 -2.28 -8.42 7.15
N CYS A 112 -3.08 -7.56 6.53
CA CYS A 112 -2.76 -6.15 6.32
C CYS A 112 -3.48 -5.24 7.33
N LEU A 113 -3.85 -4.02 6.95
CA LEU A 113 -4.44 -3.05 7.86
C LEU A 113 -5.97 -3.13 7.95
N GLY A 114 -6.63 -3.66 6.92
CA GLY A 114 -8.08 -3.83 6.92
C GLY A 114 -8.88 -2.52 6.93
N TYR A 115 -8.36 -1.46 6.29
CA TYR A 115 -9.12 -0.21 6.17
C TYR A 115 -10.21 -0.32 5.12
N THR A 116 -9.99 -1.16 4.11
CA THR A 116 -11.00 -1.54 3.12
C THR A 116 -11.18 -3.05 3.11
N LYS A 117 -12.39 -3.50 2.83
CA LYS A 117 -12.74 -4.93 2.84
C LYS A 117 -12.17 -5.67 1.65
N GLY A 118 -11.99 -6.97 1.84
CA GLY A 118 -11.51 -7.89 0.84
C GLY A 118 -9.99 -8.04 0.80
N ASN A 119 -9.52 -8.76 -0.19
CA ASN A 119 -8.12 -9.13 -0.36
C ASN A 119 -7.58 -8.56 -1.67
N CYS A 120 -6.25 -8.39 -1.78
CA CYS A 120 -5.64 -7.82 -2.97
C CYS A 120 -4.40 -8.60 -3.42
N CYS A 121 -4.35 -8.89 -4.71
CA CYS A 121 -3.20 -9.48 -5.40
C CYS A 121 -2.73 -8.51 -6.51
N PRO A 122 -1.63 -7.79 -6.32
CA PRO A 122 -1.05 -6.92 -7.35
C PRO A 122 -0.25 -7.75 -8.36
N HIS A 123 0.20 -7.11 -9.46
CA HIS A 123 1.06 -7.73 -10.49
C HIS A 123 0.49 -9.04 -11.08
N TYR A 124 -0.83 -9.14 -11.19
CA TYR A 124 -1.51 -10.41 -11.43
C TYR A 124 -1.18 -11.05 -12.77
N ASP A 125 -0.90 -10.26 -13.81
CA ASP A 125 -0.47 -10.70 -15.13
C ASP A 125 1.05 -10.60 -15.38
N GLU A 126 1.75 -9.81 -14.54
CA GLU A 126 3.18 -9.55 -14.71
C GLU A 126 4.06 -10.68 -14.12
N GLU A 127 3.62 -11.28 -13.01
CA GLU A 127 4.36 -12.32 -12.30
C GLU A 127 3.67 -13.69 -12.48
N PRO A 128 4.31 -14.66 -13.16
CA PRO A 128 3.68 -15.92 -13.53
C PRO A 128 3.12 -16.74 -12.38
N GLU A 129 3.70 -16.60 -11.18
CA GLU A 129 3.30 -17.33 -9.98
C GLU A 129 2.00 -16.80 -9.36
N ARG A 130 1.57 -15.57 -9.67
CA ARG A 130 0.41 -14.93 -9.04
C ARG A 130 -0.88 -15.69 -9.29
N LYS A 131 -1.17 -16.02 -10.53
CA LYS A 131 -2.39 -16.73 -10.93
C LYS A 131 -2.56 -18.10 -10.26
N PRO A 132 -1.57 -19.02 -10.34
CA PRO A 132 -1.68 -20.32 -9.69
C PRO A 132 -1.71 -20.20 -8.16
N SER A 133 -0.93 -19.31 -7.54
CA SER A 133 -0.92 -19.14 -6.10
C SER A 133 -2.25 -18.60 -5.58
N LEU A 134 -2.82 -17.59 -6.24
CA LEU A 134 -4.13 -17.05 -5.88
C LEU A 134 -5.22 -18.11 -5.96
N SER A 135 -5.24 -18.92 -7.03
CA SER A 135 -6.18 -20.03 -7.17
C SER A 135 -6.05 -21.05 -6.03
N ASN A 136 -4.82 -21.36 -5.62
CA ASN A 136 -4.57 -22.26 -4.49
C ASN A 136 -5.05 -21.66 -3.16
N PHE A 137 -4.77 -20.39 -2.87
CA PHE A 137 -5.22 -19.73 -1.63
C PHE A 137 -6.73 -19.68 -1.51
N ILE A 138 -7.45 -19.45 -2.63
CA ILE A 138 -8.92 -19.51 -2.66
C ILE A 138 -9.40 -20.95 -2.44
N SER A 139 -8.82 -21.92 -3.13
CA SER A 139 -9.21 -23.33 -3.05
C SER A 139 -8.99 -23.92 -1.66
N ASN A 140 -7.95 -23.48 -0.98
CA ASN A 140 -7.62 -23.92 0.39
C ASN A 140 -8.39 -23.14 1.47
N GLY A 141 -9.18 -22.13 1.08
CA GLY A 141 -9.97 -21.32 2.01
C GLY A 141 -9.14 -20.31 2.83
N GLU A 142 -7.91 -20.02 2.42
CA GLU A 142 -7.07 -18.99 3.06
C GLU A 142 -7.58 -17.58 2.81
N ILE A 143 -8.22 -17.38 1.65
CA ILE A 143 -8.94 -16.18 1.26
C ILE A 143 -10.23 -16.55 0.54
N SER A 144 -11.27 -15.71 0.63
CA SER A 144 -12.57 -15.96 -0.01
C SER A 144 -12.62 -15.40 -1.42
N ASP A 145 -12.28 -14.14 -1.56
CA ASP A 145 -12.30 -13.37 -2.80
C ASP A 145 -11.08 -12.43 -2.84
N CYS A 146 -10.74 -11.93 -4.02
CA CYS A 146 -9.55 -11.11 -4.17
C CYS A 146 -9.67 -10.17 -5.36
N PHE A 147 -9.30 -8.93 -5.17
CA PHE A 147 -9.02 -8.01 -6.28
C PHE A 147 -7.69 -8.40 -6.90
N ALA A 148 -7.75 -9.06 -8.06
CA ALA A 148 -6.57 -9.36 -8.87
C ALA A 148 -6.31 -8.18 -9.80
N ILE A 149 -5.22 -7.45 -9.57
CA ILE A 149 -4.91 -6.21 -10.27
C ILE A 149 -3.72 -6.45 -11.20
N ASP A 150 -3.96 -6.30 -12.50
CA ASP A 150 -2.94 -6.40 -13.53
C ASP A 150 -1.96 -5.22 -13.50
N GLY A 151 -0.80 -5.40 -14.12
CA GLY A 151 0.18 -4.34 -14.36
C GLY A 151 -0.44 -3.19 -15.18
N GLY A 152 -0.01 -1.96 -14.91
CA GLY A 152 -0.57 -0.78 -15.57
C GLY A 152 -2.04 -0.49 -15.23
N CYS A 153 -2.63 -1.18 -14.22
CA CYS A 153 -3.99 -0.96 -13.78
C CYS A 153 -4.05 -0.30 -12.40
N ALA A 154 -5.11 0.46 -12.18
CA ALA A 154 -5.41 1.05 -10.88
C ALA A 154 -6.87 0.84 -10.50
N LEU A 155 -7.11 0.58 -9.21
CA LEU A 155 -8.44 0.41 -8.65
C LEU A 155 -8.77 1.58 -7.72
N HIS A 156 -9.84 2.29 -8.04
CA HIS A 156 -10.40 3.31 -7.17
C HIS A 156 -11.58 2.73 -6.40
N LEU A 157 -11.42 2.63 -5.09
CA LEU A 157 -12.46 2.20 -4.16
C LEU A 157 -13.10 3.42 -3.47
N LYS A 158 -14.39 3.34 -3.21
CA LYS A 158 -15.14 4.32 -2.44
C LYS A 158 -16.16 3.58 -1.57
N ASN A 159 -16.05 3.74 -0.25
CA ASN A 159 -16.90 3.04 0.72
C ASN A 159 -16.90 1.50 0.49
N ASP A 160 -15.73 0.90 0.38
CA ASP A 160 -15.50 -0.53 0.12
C ASP A 160 -16.05 -1.06 -1.23
N GLN A 161 -16.49 -0.18 -2.11
CA GLN A 161 -17.00 -0.56 -3.43
C GLN A 161 -16.09 -0.04 -4.54
N VAL A 162 -15.99 -0.83 -5.60
CA VAL A 162 -15.27 -0.41 -6.81
C VAL A 162 -16.02 0.76 -7.45
N PHE A 163 -15.43 1.94 -7.38
CA PHE A 163 -15.93 3.12 -8.06
C PHE A 163 -15.46 3.17 -9.51
N LYS A 164 -14.18 2.85 -9.75
CA LYS A 164 -13.59 2.85 -11.08
C LYS A 164 -12.38 1.93 -11.15
N ALA A 165 -12.24 1.20 -12.26
CA ALA A 165 -11.00 0.58 -12.69
C ALA A 165 -10.41 1.40 -13.84
N ILE A 166 -9.08 1.58 -13.84
CA ILE A 166 -8.34 2.39 -14.82
C ILE A 166 -7.19 1.53 -15.33
N SER A 167 -6.99 1.52 -16.64
CA SER A 167 -5.82 0.91 -17.30
C SER A 167 -5.09 1.96 -18.14
N PHE A 168 -3.77 1.84 -18.23
CA PHE A 168 -2.88 2.73 -18.97
C PHE A 168 -2.33 2.04 -20.21
#